data_02bb5486ff31c5a23c11f9ba855a61ff
#
_entry.id   02bb5486ff31c5a23c11f9ba855a61ff
#
_cell.length_a   1.000
_cell.length_b   1.000
_cell.length_c   1.000
_cell.angle_alpha   90.00
_cell.angle_beta   90.00
_cell.angle_gamma   90.00
#
_symmetry.space_group_name_H-M   'P 1'
#
loop_
_entity.id
_entity.type
_entity.pdbx_description
1 polymer ?
#
loop_
_entity_poly.entity_id
_entity_poly.type
_entity_poly.pdbx_seq_one_letter_code
_entity_poly.pdbx_strand_id
1 'polypeptide(L)'
;MNRSASTPALIRAAAAQWVVEVAERGRSLDELLADDADEGSARGLKRSLTYGTLRWHFRLHAILVELADRPPDRLPPALRALLEVGLYQLASGEVAEHAAVAETVAAARELGQARATGFVNAVLRRFQRERAGILAKVDAEVATRTAHPNWLAAAIGHDWPGRHEAILDANNAHPPLWLRVNTRRTAIAAQLSALEAAGFRGYREPLAPDALRIEPAADVRSLPGFAAGHVSVQDAAGQLAIDLLAPRKGERILDACAAPGGKTCHILERTDGGAEVTAVDASSARLERVQSNLDRLGLAATLVAGDALRPDGWWDGRPYDRILLDVPCSATGVIRRHPDIKLLRRPGDLKPFVRRQRAMLEALWPLLKAGGCLLYTSCSVLKAENAGVIRAFLAATPEAGDGTRAAAVGWPPSPDPEGPGHVRLPGEADMDGFYYACLEKQG
;
A
#
# COMPACT_ATOMS: atom_id res chain seq x y z
N MET A 1 0.16 37.48 0.79
CA MET A 1 1.53 37.12 1.17
C MET A 1 2.13 36.33 0.00
N ASN A 2 3.20 36.88 -0.60
CA ASN A 2 3.86 36.28 -1.75
C ASN A 2 4.43 34.89 -1.34
N ARG A 3 3.87 33.80 -1.78
CA ARG A 3 4.47 32.45 -1.62
C ARG A 3 5.72 32.43 -2.50
N SER A 4 6.89 32.55 -1.90
CA SER A 4 8.18 32.37 -2.57
C SER A 4 8.14 31.04 -3.31
N ALA A 5 8.35 31.05 -4.62
CA ALA A 5 8.43 29.83 -5.42
C ALA A 5 9.53 28.94 -4.82
N SER A 6 9.19 27.69 -4.47
CA SER A 6 10.14 26.73 -3.91
C SER A 6 11.26 26.48 -4.92
N THR A 7 12.49 26.83 -4.58
CA THR A 7 13.64 26.59 -5.45
C THR A 7 13.90 25.07 -5.56
N PRO A 8 14.52 24.60 -6.66
CA PRO A 8 14.89 23.17 -6.79
C PRO A 8 15.71 22.64 -5.61
N ALA A 9 16.55 23.48 -5.00
CA ALA A 9 17.32 23.14 -3.80
C ALA A 9 16.43 22.96 -2.56
N LEU A 10 15.47 23.85 -2.33
CA LEU A 10 14.50 23.75 -1.22
C LEU A 10 13.65 22.48 -1.32
N ILE A 11 13.24 22.10 -2.55
CA ILE A 11 12.47 20.86 -2.77
C ILE A 11 13.28 19.63 -2.36
N ARG A 12 14.58 19.58 -2.70
CA ARG A 12 15.48 18.48 -2.31
C ARG A 12 15.73 18.45 -0.81
N ALA A 13 15.89 19.59 -0.19
CA ALA A 13 16.01 19.72 1.25
C ALA A 13 14.75 19.20 1.96
N ALA A 14 13.57 19.57 1.48
CA ALA A 14 12.29 19.09 2.00
C ALA A 14 12.12 17.58 1.80
N ALA A 15 12.49 17.04 0.64
CA ALA A 15 12.49 15.59 0.40
C ALA A 15 13.43 14.84 1.37
N ALA A 16 14.64 15.36 1.59
CA ALA A 16 15.58 14.80 2.56
C ALA A 16 15.01 14.83 4.00
N GLN A 17 14.31 15.90 4.38
CA GLN A 17 13.65 15.98 5.68
C GLN A 17 12.54 14.91 5.81
N TRP A 18 11.75 14.67 4.78
CA TRP A 18 10.74 13.61 4.80
C TRP A 18 11.37 12.21 4.90
N VAL A 19 12.51 11.98 4.24
CA VAL A 19 13.26 10.73 4.42
C VAL A 19 13.71 10.55 5.88
N VAL A 20 14.16 11.62 6.54
CA VAL A 20 14.51 11.59 7.98
C VAL A 20 13.28 11.31 8.85
N GLU A 21 12.13 11.95 8.57
CA GLU A 21 10.90 11.69 9.34
C GLU A 21 10.51 10.21 9.30
N VAL A 22 10.64 9.57 8.13
CA VAL A 22 10.33 8.14 7.98
C VAL A 22 11.43 7.28 8.63
N ALA A 23 12.68 7.47 8.24
CA ALA A 23 13.77 6.55 8.59
C ALA A 23 14.17 6.63 10.07
N GLU A 24 14.16 7.84 10.66
CA GLU A 24 14.64 8.08 12.01
C GLU A 24 13.51 8.24 13.04
N ARG A 25 12.38 8.86 12.63
CA ARG A 25 11.28 9.19 13.54
C ARG A 25 10.09 8.24 13.43
N GLY A 26 10.11 7.34 12.45
CA GLY A 26 9.07 6.33 12.27
C GLY A 26 7.71 6.86 11.80
N ARG A 27 7.66 8.08 11.24
CA ARG A 27 6.43 8.62 10.65
C ARG A 27 6.13 7.95 9.32
N SER A 28 4.87 7.62 9.07
CA SER A 28 4.46 7.07 7.80
C SER A 28 4.37 8.13 6.69
N LEU A 29 4.51 7.69 5.44
CA LEU A 29 4.27 8.58 4.29
C LEU A 29 2.85 9.14 4.27
N ASP A 30 1.86 8.37 4.71
CA ASP A 30 0.45 8.83 4.75
C ASP A 30 0.26 9.99 5.74
N GLU A 31 0.94 9.96 6.89
CA GLU A 31 0.94 11.08 7.84
C GLU A 31 1.62 12.32 7.25
N LEU A 32 2.78 12.15 6.59
CA LEU A 32 3.49 13.27 5.95
C LEU A 32 2.69 13.88 4.80
N LEU A 33 1.96 13.04 4.04
CA LEU A 33 1.10 13.51 2.95
C LEU A 33 -0.14 14.27 3.45
N ALA A 34 -0.67 13.89 4.62
CA ALA A 34 -1.80 14.58 5.23
C ALA A 34 -1.41 16.00 5.69
N ASP A 35 -0.16 16.17 6.15
CA ASP A 35 0.39 17.46 6.61
C ASP A 35 0.96 18.31 5.45
N ASP A 36 0.96 17.78 4.19
CA ASP A 36 1.62 18.42 3.04
C ASP A 36 0.83 19.61 2.49
N ALA A 37 1.30 20.82 2.79
CA ALA A 37 0.72 22.07 2.31
C ALA A 37 1.24 22.53 0.94
N ASP A 38 2.23 21.85 0.34
CA ASP A 38 2.78 22.20 -0.96
C ASP A 38 1.77 21.93 -2.09
N GLU A 39 1.89 22.67 -3.19
CA GLU A 39 1.01 22.56 -4.34
C GLU A 39 1.81 22.50 -5.66
N GLY A 40 1.16 22.04 -6.72
CA GLY A 40 1.70 22.06 -8.07
C GLY A 40 2.95 21.20 -8.28
N SER A 41 3.85 21.67 -9.17
CA SER A 41 5.05 20.94 -9.58
C SER A 41 6.06 20.72 -8.43
N ALA A 42 6.16 21.63 -7.48
CA ALA A 42 7.03 21.51 -6.32
C ALA A 42 6.62 20.32 -5.45
N ARG A 43 5.30 20.14 -5.21
CA ARG A 43 4.73 18.99 -4.51
C ARG A 43 5.02 17.69 -5.25
N GLY A 44 4.84 17.68 -6.57
CA GLY A 44 5.11 16.50 -7.41
C GLY A 44 6.57 16.07 -7.32
N LEU A 45 7.51 16.98 -7.47
CA LEU A 45 8.95 16.69 -7.40
C LEU A 45 9.37 16.25 -5.99
N LYS A 46 8.89 16.91 -4.92
CA LYS A 46 9.17 16.51 -3.54
C LYS A 46 8.74 15.07 -3.29
N ARG A 47 7.51 14.72 -3.70
CA ARG A 47 6.98 13.36 -3.58
C ARG A 47 7.78 12.34 -4.38
N SER A 48 8.07 12.63 -5.65
CA SER A 48 8.88 11.75 -6.50
C SER A 48 10.23 11.45 -5.87
N LEU A 49 10.95 12.48 -5.40
CA LEU A 49 12.24 12.32 -4.74
C LEU A 49 12.14 11.53 -3.43
N THR A 50 11.14 11.82 -2.61
CA THR A 50 10.93 11.11 -1.33
C THR A 50 10.59 9.64 -1.57
N TYR A 51 9.57 9.36 -2.39
CA TYR A 51 9.17 7.98 -2.69
C TYR A 51 10.27 7.16 -3.35
N GLY A 52 10.98 7.77 -4.30
CA GLY A 52 12.11 7.13 -4.97
C GLY A 52 13.25 6.82 -4.01
N THR A 53 13.62 7.78 -3.17
CA THR A 53 14.68 7.58 -2.16
C THR A 53 14.29 6.50 -1.15
N LEU A 54 13.06 6.51 -0.60
CA LEU A 54 12.60 5.49 0.33
C LEU A 54 12.50 4.10 -0.33
N ARG A 55 12.05 4.04 -1.59
CA ARG A 55 11.98 2.79 -2.36
C ARG A 55 13.35 2.13 -2.51
N TRP A 56 14.38 2.91 -2.70
CA TRP A 56 15.75 2.45 -2.92
C TRP A 56 16.67 2.62 -1.70
N HIS A 57 16.13 3.02 -0.56
CA HIS A 57 16.89 3.40 0.65
C HIS A 57 18.02 2.41 0.99
N PHE A 58 17.73 1.12 1.14
CA PHE A 58 18.74 0.13 1.53
C PHE A 58 19.87 0.00 0.50
N ARG A 59 19.56 0.10 -0.78
CA ARG A 59 20.56 0.10 -1.85
C ARG A 59 21.37 1.40 -1.87
N LEU A 60 20.69 2.54 -1.72
CA LEU A 60 21.35 3.86 -1.67
C LEU A 60 22.26 3.99 -0.46
N HIS A 61 21.84 3.45 0.68
CA HIS A 61 22.69 3.37 1.88
C HIS A 61 23.92 2.52 1.65
N ALA A 62 23.81 1.36 1.02
CA ALA A 62 24.95 0.50 0.67
C ALA A 62 25.89 1.19 -0.33
N ILE A 63 25.37 1.92 -1.32
CA ILE A 63 26.18 2.76 -2.22
C ILE A 63 26.94 3.83 -1.41
N LEU A 64 26.28 4.46 -0.44
CA LEU A 64 26.91 5.48 0.39
C LEU A 64 28.02 4.90 1.28
N VAL A 65 27.87 3.66 1.77
CA VAL A 65 28.92 2.93 2.50
C VAL A 65 30.17 2.74 1.64
N GLU A 66 30.03 2.39 0.36
CA GLU A 66 31.15 2.24 -0.59
C GLU A 66 31.82 3.57 -0.95
N LEU A 67 31.07 4.68 -0.90
CA LEU A 67 31.54 6.00 -1.27
C LEU A 67 32.17 6.79 -0.13
N ALA A 68 31.79 6.53 1.11
CA ALA A 68 32.18 7.34 2.23
C ALA A 68 33.39 6.72 2.96
N ASP A 69 34.39 7.55 3.30
CA ASP A 69 35.54 7.12 4.11
C ASP A 69 35.17 6.88 5.59
N ARG A 70 33.97 7.26 5.99
CA ARG A 70 33.42 7.09 7.34
C ARG A 70 32.04 6.45 7.26
N PRO A 71 31.65 5.63 8.25
CA PRO A 71 30.33 5.03 8.30
C PRO A 71 29.22 6.09 8.13
N PRO A 72 28.30 5.92 7.17
CA PRO A 72 27.21 6.88 6.92
C PRO A 72 26.34 7.16 8.15
N ASP A 73 26.21 6.19 9.06
CA ASP A 73 25.47 6.34 10.32
C ASP A 73 26.05 7.36 11.30
N ARG A 74 27.28 7.79 11.08
CA ARG A 74 27.92 8.88 11.84
C ARG A 74 27.67 10.27 11.24
N LEU A 75 27.07 10.32 10.05
CA LEU A 75 26.66 11.61 9.46
C LEU A 75 25.40 12.13 10.14
N PRO A 76 25.23 13.47 10.19
CA PRO A 76 23.93 14.03 10.58
C PRO A 76 22.81 13.43 9.71
N PRO A 77 21.66 13.01 10.28
CA PRO A 77 20.57 12.34 9.54
C PRO A 77 20.13 13.12 8.29
N ALA A 78 20.00 14.44 8.41
CA ALA A 78 19.61 15.27 7.27
C ALA A 78 20.66 15.27 6.12
N LEU A 79 21.95 15.19 6.46
CA LEU A 79 23.01 15.12 5.46
C LEU A 79 23.04 13.75 4.77
N ARG A 80 22.87 12.68 5.54
CA ARG A 80 22.77 11.33 5.01
C ARG A 80 21.60 11.19 4.06
N ALA A 81 20.40 11.61 4.49
CA ALA A 81 19.20 11.59 3.65
C ALA A 81 19.37 12.45 2.38
N LEU A 82 20.01 13.60 2.48
CA LEU A 82 20.30 14.45 1.30
C LEU A 82 21.23 13.75 0.31
N LEU A 83 22.25 13.04 0.78
CA LEU A 83 23.13 12.23 -0.08
C LEU A 83 22.35 11.11 -0.76
N GLU A 84 21.47 10.42 -0.05
CA GLU A 84 20.61 9.39 -0.63
C GLU A 84 19.66 9.97 -1.70
N VAL A 85 19.07 11.16 -1.47
CA VAL A 85 18.28 11.88 -2.49
C VAL A 85 19.13 12.22 -3.73
N GLY A 86 20.37 12.66 -3.54
CA GLY A 86 21.29 12.93 -4.64
C GLY A 86 21.68 11.68 -5.42
N LEU A 87 22.01 10.61 -4.72
CA LEU A 87 22.35 9.30 -5.31
C LEU A 87 21.16 8.70 -6.05
N TYR A 88 19.94 8.80 -5.49
CA TYR A 88 18.73 8.36 -6.18
C TYR A 88 18.58 9.06 -7.55
N GLN A 89 18.70 10.37 -7.61
CA GLN A 89 18.59 11.14 -8.86
C GLN A 89 19.64 10.71 -9.90
N LEU A 90 20.87 10.46 -9.46
CA LEU A 90 21.93 9.97 -10.33
C LEU A 90 21.70 8.52 -10.78
N ALA A 91 21.16 7.67 -9.90
CA ALA A 91 20.91 6.27 -10.20
C ALA A 91 19.71 6.07 -11.11
N SER A 92 18.62 6.85 -10.93
CA SER A 92 17.39 6.75 -11.74
C SER A 92 17.56 7.32 -13.15
N GLY A 93 18.44 8.30 -13.34
CA GLY A 93 18.63 8.97 -14.63
C GLY A 93 17.47 9.86 -15.09
N GLU A 94 16.50 10.12 -14.20
CA GLU A 94 15.31 10.95 -14.52
C GLU A 94 15.63 12.44 -14.60
N VAL A 95 16.75 12.86 -14.01
CA VAL A 95 17.23 14.25 -13.98
C VAL A 95 18.61 14.30 -14.59
N ALA A 96 18.90 15.39 -15.33
CA ALA A 96 20.23 15.63 -15.86
C ALA A 96 21.28 15.62 -14.72
N GLU A 97 22.34 14.83 -14.88
CA GLU A 97 23.31 14.55 -13.81
C GLU A 97 23.94 15.84 -13.22
N HIS A 98 24.23 16.84 -14.06
CA HIS A 98 24.80 18.10 -13.59
C HIS A 98 23.82 18.86 -12.68
N ALA A 99 22.51 18.83 -13.00
CA ALA A 99 21.48 19.46 -12.19
C ALA A 99 21.27 18.68 -10.88
N ALA A 100 21.26 17.32 -10.94
CA ALA A 100 21.17 16.49 -9.74
C ALA A 100 22.28 16.83 -8.73
N VAL A 101 23.53 16.96 -9.19
CA VAL A 101 24.66 17.31 -8.31
C VAL A 101 24.53 18.75 -7.80
N ALA A 102 24.35 19.73 -8.70
CA ALA A 102 24.37 21.15 -8.33
C ALA A 102 23.25 21.49 -7.32
N GLU A 103 22.03 21.00 -7.57
CA GLU A 103 20.88 21.28 -6.72
C GLU A 103 20.94 20.54 -5.38
N THR A 104 21.54 19.32 -5.34
CA THR A 104 21.75 18.61 -4.08
C THR A 104 22.82 19.30 -3.23
N VAL A 105 23.89 19.81 -3.84
CA VAL A 105 24.92 20.63 -3.16
C VAL A 105 24.31 21.92 -2.60
N ALA A 106 23.46 22.60 -3.38
CA ALA A 106 22.75 23.79 -2.92
C ALA A 106 21.80 23.48 -1.75
N ALA A 107 21.07 22.35 -1.80
CA ALA A 107 20.17 21.90 -0.74
C ALA A 107 20.87 21.65 0.61
N ALA A 108 22.17 21.35 0.62
CA ALA A 108 22.92 21.26 1.87
C ALA A 108 22.95 22.58 2.65
N ARG A 109 22.94 23.74 1.96
CA ARG A 109 22.85 25.04 2.63
C ARG A 109 21.48 25.27 3.25
N GLU A 110 20.42 24.86 2.53
CA GLU A 110 19.03 24.95 3.01
C GLU A 110 18.77 24.09 4.26
N LEU A 111 19.52 22.99 4.41
CA LEU A 111 19.50 22.13 5.60
C LEU A 111 20.41 22.62 6.74
N GLY A 112 21.01 23.81 6.63
CA GLY A 112 21.97 24.32 7.61
C GLY A 112 23.33 23.63 7.58
N GLN A 113 23.62 22.83 6.55
CA GLN A 113 24.85 22.04 6.39
C GLN A 113 25.84 22.69 5.40
N ALA A 114 25.94 24.02 5.39
CA ALA A 114 26.74 24.78 4.42
C ALA A 114 28.22 24.31 4.38
N ARG A 115 28.79 23.90 5.51
CA ARG A 115 30.18 23.38 5.59
C ARG A 115 30.34 22.03 4.89
N ALA A 116 29.27 21.27 4.67
CA ALA A 116 29.31 19.96 4.06
C ALA A 116 29.14 20.00 2.51
N THR A 117 28.94 21.17 1.89
CA THR A 117 28.73 21.27 0.44
C THR A 117 29.84 20.65 -0.39
N GLY A 118 31.10 20.85 0.01
CA GLY A 118 32.27 20.23 -0.63
C GLY A 118 32.25 18.69 -0.53
N PHE A 119 31.87 18.16 0.62
CA PHE A 119 31.72 16.72 0.85
C PHE A 119 30.58 16.15 -0.01
N VAL A 120 29.40 16.78 -0.02
CA VAL A 120 28.28 16.34 -0.86
C VAL A 120 28.69 16.30 -2.34
N ASN A 121 29.35 17.34 -2.84
CA ASN A 121 29.84 17.36 -4.21
C ASN A 121 30.85 16.23 -4.48
N ALA A 122 31.80 16.01 -3.57
CA ALA A 122 32.82 14.99 -3.74
C ALA A 122 32.22 13.57 -3.81
N VAL A 123 31.27 13.24 -2.92
CA VAL A 123 30.57 11.96 -2.89
C VAL A 123 29.77 11.71 -4.18
N LEU A 124 28.97 12.68 -4.62
CA LEU A 124 28.15 12.54 -5.81
C LEU A 124 29.03 12.44 -7.08
N ARG A 125 30.11 13.24 -7.18
CA ARG A 125 31.07 13.15 -8.29
C ARG A 125 31.85 11.85 -8.29
N ARG A 126 32.18 11.31 -7.13
CA ARG A 126 32.82 9.99 -7.02
C ARG A 126 31.88 8.90 -7.52
N PHE A 127 30.59 8.92 -7.14
CA PHE A 127 29.59 8.00 -7.68
C PHE A 127 29.52 8.03 -9.21
N GLN A 128 29.50 9.24 -9.81
CA GLN A 128 29.47 9.37 -11.26
C GLN A 128 30.67 8.67 -11.93
N ARG A 129 31.89 8.84 -11.37
CA ARG A 129 33.12 8.24 -11.93
C ARG A 129 33.23 6.75 -11.72
N GLU A 130 32.80 6.24 -10.56
CA GLU A 130 33.02 4.87 -10.12
C GLU A 130 31.75 4.00 -10.16
N ARG A 131 30.66 4.53 -10.78
CA ARG A 131 29.33 3.98 -10.75
C ARG A 131 29.26 2.48 -11.05
N ALA A 132 29.87 2.03 -12.15
CA ALA A 132 29.80 0.62 -12.55
C ALA A 132 30.42 -0.32 -11.52
N GLY A 133 31.60 0.03 -10.98
CA GLY A 133 32.27 -0.78 -9.97
C GLY A 133 31.54 -0.82 -8.63
N ILE A 134 30.94 0.31 -8.20
CA ILE A 134 30.17 0.39 -6.97
C ILE A 134 28.89 -0.45 -7.10
N LEU A 135 28.15 -0.28 -8.19
CA LEU A 135 26.91 -1.05 -8.42
C LEU A 135 27.17 -2.55 -8.51
N ALA A 136 28.28 -2.98 -9.16
CA ALA A 136 28.63 -4.39 -9.23
C ALA A 136 28.85 -5.03 -7.85
N LYS A 137 29.43 -4.27 -6.89
CA LYS A 137 29.60 -4.74 -5.51
C LYS A 137 28.28 -4.75 -4.73
N VAL A 138 27.53 -3.64 -4.79
CA VAL A 138 26.28 -3.46 -4.03
C VAL A 138 25.20 -4.44 -4.49
N ASP A 139 25.13 -4.72 -5.79
CA ASP A 139 24.12 -5.60 -6.40
C ASP A 139 24.48 -7.10 -6.32
N ALA A 140 25.60 -7.45 -5.70
CA ALA A 140 25.99 -8.85 -5.50
C ALA A 140 25.02 -9.61 -4.57
N GLU A 141 24.41 -8.92 -3.60
CA GLU A 141 23.42 -9.49 -2.70
C GLU A 141 22.00 -9.11 -3.12
N VAL A 142 21.09 -10.09 -3.14
CA VAL A 142 19.68 -9.90 -3.56
C VAL A 142 18.98 -8.85 -2.71
N ALA A 143 19.10 -8.89 -1.39
CA ALA A 143 18.46 -7.94 -0.49
C ALA A 143 18.88 -6.49 -0.77
N THR A 144 20.18 -6.27 -1.01
CA THR A 144 20.72 -4.95 -1.32
C THR A 144 20.33 -4.50 -2.72
N ARG A 145 20.49 -5.37 -3.72
CA ARG A 145 20.09 -5.12 -5.12
C ARG A 145 18.63 -4.72 -5.23
N THR A 146 17.77 -5.41 -4.49
CA THR A 146 16.32 -5.14 -4.47
C THR A 146 15.91 -4.11 -3.40
N ALA A 147 16.89 -3.52 -2.69
CA ALA A 147 16.66 -2.49 -1.67
C ALA A 147 15.64 -2.90 -0.58
N HIS A 148 15.79 -4.12 -0.05
CA HIS A 148 14.99 -4.60 1.09
C HIS A 148 15.86 -4.83 2.31
N PRO A 149 15.32 -4.68 3.54
CA PRO A 149 16.03 -5.12 4.73
C PRO A 149 16.20 -6.64 4.72
N ASN A 150 17.36 -7.13 5.16
CA ASN A 150 17.73 -8.55 5.09
C ASN A 150 16.67 -9.49 5.69
N TRP A 151 16.07 -9.10 6.82
CA TRP A 151 15.05 -9.92 7.46
C TRP A 151 13.81 -10.13 6.57
N LEU A 152 13.40 -9.08 5.83
CA LEU A 152 12.21 -9.16 4.97
C LEU A 152 12.51 -9.95 3.70
N ALA A 153 13.67 -9.73 3.08
CA ALA A 153 14.11 -10.53 1.93
C ALA A 153 14.22 -12.01 2.29
N ALA A 154 14.77 -12.33 3.48
CA ALA A 154 14.85 -13.70 3.98
C ALA A 154 13.48 -14.31 4.29
N ALA A 155 12.56 -13.56 4.91
CA ALA A 155 11.20 -14.02 5.20
C ALA A 155 10.42 -14.32 3.91
N ILE A 156 10.49 -13.43 2.91
CA ILE A 156 9.88 -13.66 1.59
C ILE A 156 10.54 -14.86 0.90
N GLY A 157 11.86 -15.00 0.98
CA GLY A 157 12.60 -16.13 0.42
C GLY A 157 12.21 -17.48 1.04
N HIS A 158 11.97 -17.50 2.35
CA HIS A 158 11.49 -18.68 3.07
C HIS A 158 10.08 -19.07 2.63
N ASP A 159 9.17 -18.09 2.57
CA ASP A 159 7.77 -18.34 2.26
C ASP A 159 7.52 -18.65 0.77
N TRP A 160 8.34 -18.09 -0.12
CA TRP A 160 8.17 -18.15 -1.58
C TRP A 160 9.45 -18.58 -2.31
N PRO A 161 9.98 -19.79 -2.07
CA PRO A 161 11.16 -20.28 -2.77
C PRO A 161 10.90 -20.29 -4.29
N GLY A 162 11.88 -19.79 -5.07
CA GLY A 162 11.78 -19.66 -6.53
C GLY A 162 10.91 -18.49 -7.05
N ARG A 163 10.19 -17.77 -6.18
CA ARG A 163 9.41 -16.57 -6.56
C ARG A 163 9.85 -15.29 -5.84
N HIS A 164 10.69 -15.41 -4.84
CA HIS A 164 11.05 -14.30 -3.95
C HIS A 164 11.67 -13.11 -4.68
N GLU A 165 12.54 -13.33 -5.66
CA GLU A 165 13.14 -12.22 -6.42
C GLU A 165 12.08 -11.45 -7.21
N ALA A 166 11.15 -12.15 -7.86
CA ALA A 166 10.05 -11.50 -8.58
C ALA A 166 9.16 -10.67 -7.65
N ILE A 167 8.91 -11.13 -6.41
CA ILE A 167 8.15 -10.38 -5.40
C ILE A 167 8.93 -9.12 -4.98
N LEU A 168 10.23 -9.26 -4.71
CA LEU A 168 11.08 -8.14 -4.30
C LEU A 168 11.22 -7.10 -5.43
N ASP A 169 11.33 -7.53 -6.67
CA ASP A 169 11.38 -6.63 -7.83
C ASP A 169 10.02 -5.92 -8.04
N ALA A 170 8.90 -6.64 -7.92
CA ALA A 170 7.56 -6.06 -8.00
C ALA A 170 7.31 -4.99 -6.91
N ASN A 171 7.86 -5.17 -5.71
CA ASN A 171 7.80 -4.18 -4.64
C ASN A 171 8.51 -2.86 -5.00
N ASN A 172 9.46 -2.88 -5.94
CA ASN A 172 10.17 -1.70 -6.40
C ASN A 172 9.61 -1.11 -7.69
N ALA A 173 8.69 -1.79 -8.35
CA ALA A 173 8.02 -1.28 -9.54
C ALA A 173 7.15 -0.05 -9.22
N HIS A 174 6.95 0.82 -10.20
CA HIS A 174 5.96 1.89 -10.09
C HIS A 174 4.56 1.28 -10.01
N PRO A 175 3.76 1.66 -9.00
CA PRO A 175 2.40 1.13 -8.88
C PRO A 175 1.52 1.70 -10.01
N PRO A 176 0.74 0.85 -10.68
CA PRO A 176 -0.27 1.33 -11.62
C PRO A 176 -1.39 2.07 -10.88
N LEU A 177 -2.05 2.99 -11.59
CA LEU A 177 -3.26 3.61 -11.10
C LEU A 177 -4.46 2.75 -11.47
N TRP A 178 -5.09 2.15 -10.45
CA TRP A 178 -6.30 1.39 -10.59
C TRP A 178 -7.51 2.18 -10.14
N LEU A 179 -8.56 2.17 -10.95
CA LEU A 179 -9.87 2.69 -10.61
C LEU A 179 -10.87 1.54 -10.48
N ARG A 180 -11.82 1.70 -9.57
CA ARG A 180 -13.06 0.96 -9.55
C ARG A 180 -14.15 1.84 -10.17
N VAL A 181 -14.85 1.33 -11.17
CA VAL A 181 -16.00 1.99 -11.79
C VAL A 181 -17.25 1.72 -10.96
N ASN A 182 -17.96 2.77 -10.59
CA ASN A 182 -19.27 2.66 -9.94
C ASN A 182 -20.35 2.36 -10.98
N THR A 183 -20.61 1.08 -11.20
CA THR A 183 -21.55 0.60 -12.22
C THR A 183 -23.02 0.98 -11.94
N ARG A 184 -23.33 1.48 -10.74
CA ARG A 184 -24.63 2.11 -10.44
C ARG A 184 -24.82 3.47 -11.13
N ARG A 185 -23.71 4.17 -11.43
CA ARG A 185 -23.74 5.55 -11.95
C ARG A 185 -23.30 5.67 -13.40
N THR A 186 -22.44 4.77 -13.86
CA THR A 186 -21.92 4.82 -15.22
C THR A 186 -21.58 3.42 -15.74
N ALA A 187 -21.74 3.22 -17.05
CA ALA A 187 -21.24 2.01 -17.70
C ALA A 187 -19.72 2.09 -17.88
N ILE A 188 -19.03 0.94 -17.79
CA ILE A 188 -17.58 0.85 -17.97
C ILE A 188 -17.14 1.42 -19.33
N ALA A 189 -17.89 1.12 -20.40
CA ALA A 189 -17.62 1.65 -21.74
C ALA A 189 -17.69 3.19 -21.79
N ALA A 190 -18.68 3.79 -21.13
CA ALA A 190 -18.83 5.25 -21.06
C ALA A 190 -17.66 5.88 -20.27
N GLN A 191 -17.24 5.23 -19.19
CA GLN A 191 -16.10 5.71 -18.40
C GLN A 191 -14.78 5.60 -19.18
N LEU A 192 -14.58 4.53 -19.94
CA LEU A 192 -13.42 4.38 -20.84
C LEU A 192 -13.38 5.49 -21.88
N SER A 193 -14.51 5.78 -22.54
CA SER A 193 -14.60 6.88 -23.54
C SER A 193 -14.31 8.25 -22.90
N ALA A 194 -14.79 8.49 -21.68
CA ALA A 194 -14.53 9.74 -20.95
C ALA A 194 -13.03 9.89 -20.59
N LEU A 195 -12.38 8.80 -20.19
CA LEU A 195 -10.94 8.77 -19.91
C LEU A 195 -10.14 9.03 -21.19
N GLU A 196 -10.48 8.37 -22.30
CA GLU A 196 -9.81 8.54 -23.59
C GLU A 196 -9.94 9.97 -24.12
N ALA A 197 -11.11 10.56 -24.03
CA ALA A 197 -11.35 11.97 -24.40
C ALA A 197 -10.52 12.94 -23.57
N ALA A 198 -10.12 12.57 -22.34
CA ALA A 198 -9.24 13.34 -21.45
C ALA A 198 -7.75 12.98 -21.61
N GLY A 199 -7.39 12.14 -22.58
CA GLY A 199 -5.99 11.76 -22.87
C GLY A 199 -5.45 10.59 -22.05
N PHE A 200 -6.30 9.82 -21.36
CA PHE A 200 -5.93 8.63 -20.63
C PHE A 200 -6.25 7.36 -21.42
N ARG A 201 -5.41 6.33 -21.24
CA ARG A 201 -5.73 4.96 -21.71
C ARG A 201 -6.24 4.14 -20.53
N GLY A 202 -7.38 3.48 -20.71
CA GLY A 202 -7.95 2.57 -19.73
C GLY A 202 -7.83 1.11 -20.20
N TYR A 203 -7.41 0.23 -19.31
CA TYR A 203 -7.29 -1.22 -19.57
C TYR A 203 -8.20 -1.96 -18.59
N ARG A 204 -9.02 -2.88 -19.10
CA ARG A 204 -9.88 -3.73 -18.27
C ARG A 204 -9.10 -4.91 -17.70
N GLU A 205 -9.50 -5.35 -16.50
CA GLU A 205 -9.00 -6.55 -15.87
C GLU A 205 -10.10 -7.63 -15.85
N PRO A 206 -9.88 -8.77 -16.54
CA PRO A 206 -10.92 -9.81 -16.63
C PRO A 206 -11.35 -10.38 -15.27
N LEU A 207 -10.43 -10.48 -14.29
CA LEU A 207 -10.73 -11.01 -12.97
C LEU A 207 -11.48 -10.03 -12.08
N ALA A 208 -11.31 -8.73 -12.31
CA ALA A 208 -11.98 -7.66 -11.55
C ALA A 208 -12.81 -6.80 -12.55
N PRO A 209 -14.06 -7.18 -12.83
CA PRO A 209 -14.83 -6.62 -13.94
C PRO A 209 -15.07 -5.12 -13.83
N ASP A 210 -15.11 -4.57 -12.61
CA ASP A 210 -15.29 -3.14 -12.35
C ASP A 210 -13.97 -2.35 -12.33
N ALA A 211 -12.81 -3.04 -12.49
CA ALA A 211 -11.49 -2.42 -12.43
C ALA A 211 -11.05 -1.88 -13.79
N LEU A 212 -10.47 -0.68 -13.76
CA LEU A 212 -9.73 -0.09 -14.88
C LEU A 212 -8.34 0.32 -14.43
N ARG A 213 -7.31 -0.19 -15.12
CA ARG A 213 -5.94 0.32 -15.02
C ARG A 213 -5.78 1.49 -15.96
N ILE A 214 -5.20 2.61 -15.49
CA ILE A 214 -5.09 3.84 -16.27
C ILE A 214 -3.66 4.25 -16.48
N GLU A 215 -3.38 4.78 -17.66
CA GLU A 215 -2.11 5.41 -18.07
C GLU A 215 -2.37 6.71 -18.85
N PRO A 216 -1.52 7.75 -18.64
CA PRO A 216 -0.50 7.87 -17.60
C PRO A 216 -1.11 8.05 -16.20
N ALA A 217 -0.30 7.90 -15.15
CA ALA A 217 -0.71 8.25 -13.78
C ALA A 217 -1.02 9.76 -13.68
N ALA A 218 -2.06 10.10 -12.91
CA ALA A 218 -2.52 11.48 -12.75
C ALA A 218 -2.99 11.76 -11.33
N ASP A 219 -3.18 13.04 -11.00
CA ASP A 219 -3.92 13.41 -9.78
C ASP A 219 -5.36 12.91 -9.92
N VAL A 220 -5.77 12.09 -8.98
CA VAL A 220 -7.09 11.44 -8.97
C VAL A 220 -8.23 12.46 -9.06
N ARG A 221 -8.03 13.65 -8.49
CA ARG A 221 -9.02 14.74 -8.51
C ARG A 221 -9.27 15.32 -9.91
N SER A 222 -8.29 15.15 -10.82
CA SER A 222 -8.41 15.59 -12.21
C SER A 222 -9.05 14.55 -13.12
N LEU A 223 -9.29 13.33 -12.63
CA LEU A 223 -9.84 12.25 -13.44
C LEU A 223 -11.34 12.47 -13.76
N PRO A 224 -11.74 12.23 -15.02
CA PRO A 224 -13.15 12.28 -15.40
C PRO A 224 -14.01 11.37 -14.52
N GLY A 225 -15.07 11.94 -13.97
CA GLY A 225 -16.04 11.20 -13.16
C GLY A 225 -15.63 10.96 -11.70
N PHE A 226 -14.43 11.35 -11.24
CA PHE A 226 -14.05 11.16 -9.83
C PHE A 226 -14.94 11.98 -8.88
N ALA A 227 -15.05 13.28 -9.10
CA ALA A 227 -15.89 14.15 -8.27
C ALA A 227 -17.37 13.76 -8.34
N ALA A 228 -17.85 13.28 -9.49
CA ALA A 228 -19.22 12.80 -9.70
C ALA A 228 -19.47 11.39 -9.10
N GLY A 229 -18.46 10.75 -8.53
CA GLY A 229 -18.58 9.42 -7.95
C GLY A 229 -18.75 8.29 -8.96
N HIS A 230 -18.36 8.51 -10.23
CA HIS A 230 -18.34 7.46 -11.26
C HIS A 230 -17.19 6.49 -11.05
N VAL A 231 -16.10 6.96 -10.42
CA VAL A 231 -14.93 6.14 -10.13
C VAL A 231 -14.41 6.37 -8.72
N SER A 232 -13.73 5.35 -8.18
CA SER A 232 -12.97 5.39 -6.94
C SER A 232 -11.58 4.81 -7.19
N VAL A 233 -10.57 5.29 -6.45
CA VAL A 233 -9.23 4.67 -6.48
C VAL A 233 -9.24 3.45 -5.60
N GLN A 234 -8.97 2.30 -6.20
CA GLN A 234 -8.81 1.05 -5.48
C GLN A 234 -8.05 0.05 -6.35
N ASP A 235 -6.98 -0.55 -5.80
CA ASP A 235 -6.28 -1.63 -6.50
C ASP A 235 -7.22 -2.77 -6.85
N ALA A 236 -7.00 -3.40 -8.00
CA ALA A 236 -7.86 -4.49 -8.47
C ALA A 236 -7.87 -5.67 -7.48
N ALA A 237 -6.73 -5.98 -6.82
CA ALA A 237 -6.70 -7.00 -5.77
C ALA A 237 -7.65 -6.67 -4.60
N GLY A 238 -7.72 -5.39 -4.19
CA GLY A 238 -8.68 -4.96 -3.18
C GLY A 238 -10.14 -5.05 -3.63
N GLN A 239 -10.41 -4.95 -4.97
CA GLN A 239 -11.76 -5.11 -5.53
C GLN A 239 -12.20 -6.57 -5.53
N LEU A 240 -11.30 -7.52 -5.83
CA LEU A 240 -11.57 -8.96 -5.79
C LEU A 240 -12.10 -9.45 -4.42
N ALA A 241 -11.78 -8.77 -3.35
CA ALA A 241 -12.32 -9.11 -2.02
C ALA A 241 -13.86 -9.04 -1.99
N ILE A 242 -14.46 -8.08 -2.69
CA ILE A 242 -15.92 -7.92 -2.69
C ILE A 242 -16.59 -8.94 -3.62
N ASP A 243 -15.92 -9.33 -4.70
CA ASP A 243 -16.39 -10.43 -5.54
C ASP A 243 -16.43 -11.76 -4.76
N LEU A 244 -15.41 -12.05 -3.95
CA LEU A 244 -15.39 -13.22 -3.06
C LEU A 244 -16.41 -13.12 -1.92
N LEU A 245 -16.59 -11.95 -1.32
CA LEU A 245 -17.61 -11.74 -0.29
C LEU A 245 -19.01 -11.96 -0.86
N ALA A 246 -19.23 -11.66 -2.15
CA ALA A 246 -20.48 -11.81 -2.88
C ALA A 246 -21.71 -11.23 -2.14
N PRO A 247 -21.69 -9.94 -1.75
CA PRO A 247 -22.76 -9.33 -0.96
C PRO A 247 -24.06 -9.24 -1.74
N ARG A 248 -25.21 -9.37 -1.06
CA ARG A 248 -26.56 -9.33 -1.68
C ARG A 248 -27.41 -8.24 -1.07
N LYS A 249 -28.40 -7.77 -1.84
CA LYS A 249 -29.44 -6.86 -1.33
C LYS A 249 -30.19 -7.50 -0.16
N GLY A 250 -30.48 -6.70 0.86
CA GLY A 250 -31.20 -7.13 2.05
C GLY A 250 -30.32 -7.83 3.09
N GLU A 251 -29.07 -8.16 2.79
CA GLU A 251 -28.15 -8.73 3.76
C GLU A 251 -27.66 -7.68 4.75
N ARG A 252 -27.37 -8.13 5.95
CA ARG A 252 -26.72 -7.37 7.01
C ARG A 252 -25.23 -7.70 7.02
N ILE A 253 -24.40 -6.70 6.75
CA ILE A 253 -22.97 -6.88 6.48
C ILE A 253 -22.13 -6.03 7.43
N LEU A 254 -21.14 -6.66 8.05
CA LEU A 254 -20.11 -5.97 8.84
C LEU A 254 -18.86 -5.78 7.99
N ASP A 255 -18.35 -4.54 7.91
CA ASP A 255 -17.00 -4.24 7.43
C ASP A 255 -16.14 -3.85 8.65
N ALA A 256 -15.32 -4.77 9.12
CA ALA A 256 -14.44 -4.58 10.26
C ALA A 256 -13.06 -4.07 9.79
N CYS A 257 -12.54 -3.05 10.45
CA CYS A 257 -11.35 -2.27 10.05
C CYS A 257 -11.59 -1.50 8.74
N ALA A 258 -12.75 -0.83 8.65
CA ALA A 258 -13.33 -0.32 7.43
C ALA A 258 -12.56 0.82 6.74
N ALA A 259 -11.83 1.64 7.52
CA ALA A 259 -11.20 2.84 6.96
C ALA A 259 -10.04 2.51 5.99
N PRO A 260 -9.97 3.23 4.85
CA PRO A 260 -10.64 4.50 4.52
C PRO A 260 -12.01 4.38 3.81
N GLY A 261 -12.66 3.20 3.81
CA GLY A 261 -14.02 3.01 3.29
C GLY A 261 -14.11 2.51 1.85
N GLY A 262 -12.99 2.18 1.21
CA GLY A 262 -13.00 1.70 -0.18
C GLY A 262 -13.80 0.41 -0.36
N LYS A 263 -13.70 -0.54 0.58
CA LYS A 263 -14.44 -1.81 0.58
C LYS A 263 -15.89 -1.62 1.03
N THR A 264 -16.14 -0.81 2.07
CA THR A 264 -17.50 -0.40 2.50
C THR A 264 -18.31 0.14 1.33
N CYS A 265 -17.76 1.13 0.61
CA CYS A 265 -18.42 1.72 -0.57
C CYS A 265 -18.64 0.67 -1.65
N HIS A 266 -17.67 -0.23 -1.90
CA HIS A 266 -17.81 -1.27 -2.91
C HIS A 266 -18.92 -2.28 -2.57
N ILE A 267 -19.08 -2.69 -1.30
CA ILE A 267 -20.19 -3.50 -0.83
C ILE A 267 -21.53 -2.82 -1.17
N LEU A 268 -21.66 -1.53 -0.86
CA LEU A 268 -22.87 -0.75 -1.13
C LEU A 268 -23.12 -0.55 -2.63
N GLU A 269 -22.07 -0.36 -3.44
CA GLU A 269 -22.18 -0.31 -4.89
C GLU A 269 -22.71 -1.63 -5.46
N ARG A 270 -22.13 -2.77 -5.04
CA ARG A 270 -22.53 -4.12 -5.50
C ARG A 270 -23.95 -4.52 -5.09
N THR A 271 -24.43 -4.00 -3.98
CA THR A 271 -25.80 -4.26 -3.48
C THR A 271 -26.80 -3.18 -3.87
N ASP A 272 -26.40 -2.24 -4.74
CA ASP A 272 -27.21 -1.09 -5.16
C ASP A 272 -27.78 -0.28 -3.97
N GLY A 273 -26.96 -0.14 -2.90
CA GLY A 273 -27.35 0.49 -1.64
C GLY A 273 -28.37 -0.29 -0.82
N GLY A 274 -28.68 -1.53 -1.19
CA GLY A 274 -29.75 -2.31 -0.56
C GLY A 274 -29.29 -3.22 0.58
N ALA A 275 -28.01 -3.22 0.96
CA ALA A 275 -27.51 -3.92 2.15
C ALA A 275 -27.50 -2.99 3.38
N GLU A 276 -27.74 -3.55 4.57
CA GLU A 276 -27.50 -2.88 5.86
C GLU A 276 -26.03 -3.04 6.24
N VAL A 277 -25.21 -2.01 5.96
CA VAL A 277 -23.76 -2.09 6.22
C VAL A 277 -23.39 -1.37 7.51
N THR A 278 -22.70 -2.07 8.40
CA THR A 278 -22.04 -1.50 9.59
C THR A 278 -20.53 -1.48 9.32
N ALA A 279 -19.93 -0.29 9.31
CA ALA A 279 -18.50 -0.08 9.12
C ALA A 279 -17.85 0.32 10.44
N VAL A 280 -16.96 -0.54 10.95
CA VAL A 280 -16.28 -0.37 12.24
C VAL A 280 -14.81 -0.07 12.02
N ASP A 281 -14.30 0.99 12.66
CA ASP A 281 -12.85 1.26 12.75
C ASP A 281 -12.51 1.80 14.13
N ALA A 282 -11.33 1.46 14.65
CA ALA A 282 -10.89 1.90 15.97
C ALA A 282 -10.60 3.41 16.05
N SER A 283 -10.41 4.07 14.91
CA SER A 283 -10.09 5.50 14.81
C SER A 283 -11.26 6.31 14.27
N SER A 284 -11.83 7.17 15.09
CA SER A 284 -12.87 8.13 14.67
C SER A 284 -12.37 9.06 13.55
N ALA A 285 -11.13 9.52 13.62
CA ALA A 285 -10.54 10.37 12.58
C ALA A 285 -10.39 9.64 11.23
N ARG A 286 -10.17 8.32 11.24
CA ARG A 286 -10.17 7.52 10.01
C ARG A 286 -11.59 7.30 9.47
N LEU A 287 -12.60 7.23 10.32
CA LEU A 287 -14.00 7.12 9.90
C LEU A 287 -14.51 8.37 9.19
N GLU A 288 -13.95 9.55 9.44
CA GLU A 288 -14.25 10.77 8.68
C GLU A 288 -13.92 10.60 7.18
N ARG A 289 -12.87 9.86 6.85
CA ARG A 289 -12.54 9.52 5.46
C ARG A 289 -13.56 8.55 4.85
N VAL A 290 -14.08 7.61 5.65
CA VAL A 290 -15.17 6.72 5.21
C VAL A 290 -16.42 7.55 4.90
N GLN A 291 -16.80 8.45 5.80
CA GLN A 291 -17.94 9.36 5.60
C GLN A 291 -17.78 10.21 4.34
N SER A 292 -16.63 10.83 4.15
CA SER A 292 -16.33 11.63 2.96
C SER A 292 -16.47 10.84 1.64
N ASN A 293 -16.06 9.56 1.65
CA ASN A 293 -16.24 8.67 0.48
C ASN A 293 -17.72 8.31 0.28
N LEU A 294 -18.46 8.01 1.35
CA LEU A 294 -19.91 7.75 1.29
C LEU A 294 -20.66 8.96 0.71
N ASP A 295 -20.36 10.17 1.20
CA ASP A 295 -20.99 11.41 0.74
C ASP A 295 -20.73 11.64 -0.76
N ARG A 296 -19.45 11.52 -1.20
CA ARG A 296 -19.09 11.67 -2.62
C ARG A 296 -19.82 10.66 -3.52
N LEU A 297 -20.02 9.46 -3.04
CA LEU A 297 -20.67 8.37 -3.79
C LEU A 297 -22.18 8.35 -3.61
N GLY A 298 -22.76 9.17 -2.72
CA GLY A 298 -24.19 9.16 -2.41
C GLY A 298 -24.64 7.82 -1.83
N LEU A 299 -23.84 7.29 -0.89
CA LEU A 299 -24.06 6.02 -0.20
C LEU A 299 -24.23 6.26 1.30
N ALA A 300 -24.86 5.31 1.99
CA ALA A 300 -25.05 5.37 3.43
C ALA A 300 -24.65 4.05 4.10
N ALA A 301 -23.97 4.15 5.23
CA ALA A 301 -23.63 3.04 6.12
C ALA A 301 -23.69 3.50 7.58
N THR A 302 -23.85 2.58 8.50
CA THR A 302 -23.68 2.86 9.93
C THR A 302 -22.21 2.88 10.26
N LEU A 303 -21.67 4.04 10.65
CA LEU A 303 -20.26 4.19 11.05
C LEU A 303 -20.12 4.07 12.57
N VAL A 304 -19.23 3.22 13.03
CA VAL A 304 -19.01 2.94 14.45
C VAL A 304 -17.53 3.05 14.78
N ALA A 305 -17.19 3.99 15.66
CA ALA A 305 -15.87 4.03 16.28
C ALA A 305 -15.81 2.95 17.36
N GLY A 306 -15.11 1.82 17.04
CA GLY A 306 -15.10 0.67 17.92
C GLY A 306 -13.93 -0.28 17.63
N ASP A 307 -13.55 -1.05 18.64
CA ASP A 307 -12.50 -2.08 18.50
C ASP A 307 -13.14 -3.40 18.08
N ALA A 308 -12.71 -3.92 16.93
CA ALA A 308 -13.15 -5.23 16.42
C ALA A 308 -12.84 -6.40 17.38
N LEU A 309 -11.89 -6.22 18.30
CA LEU A 309 -11.60 -7.17 19.38
C LEU A 309 -12.64 -7.15 20.52
N ARG A 310 -13.49 -6.14 20.58
CA ARG A 310 -14.46 -5.92 21.66
C ARG A 310 -15.85 -5.60 21.11
N PRO A 311 -16.49 -6.55 20.44
CA PRO A 311 -17.79 -6.31 19.78
C PRO A 311 -18.90 -5.92 20.77
N ASP A 312 -18.85 -6.35 22.04
CA ASP A 312 -19.84 -6.03 23.06
C ASP A 312 -20.05 -4.53 23.25
N GLY A 313 -19.06 -3.70 22.90
CA GLY A 313 -19.14 -2.24 23.05
C GLY A 313 -19.91 -1.54 21.93
N TRP A 314 -20.21 -2.23 20.81
CA TRP A 314 -20.79 -1.60 19.62
C TRP A 314 -21.78 -2.48 18.85
N TRP A 315 -21.79 -3.80 19.05
CA TRP A 315 -22.70 -4.72 18.38
C TRP A 315 -24.09 -4.68 19.02
N ASP A 316 -25.12 -4.66 18.21
CA ASP A 316 -26.53 -4.58 18.62
C ASP A 316 -27.18 -5.93 18.95
N GLY A 317 -26.40 -7.01 18.96
CA GLY A 317 -26.88 -8.37 19.25
C GLY A 317 -27.51 -9.09 18.05
N ARG A 318 -27.73 -8.43 16.90
CA ARG A 318 -28.27 -9.09 15.70
C ARG A 318 -27.13 -9.61 14.83
N PRO A 319 -27.11 -10.92 14.47
CA PRO A 319 -26.02 -11.50 13.71
C PRO A 319 -25.98 -10.98 12.27
N TYR A 320 -24.80 -11.01 11.67
CA TYR A 320 -24.54 -10.59 10.29
C TYR A 320 -24.62 -11.78 9.32
N ASP A 321 -25.11 -11.53 8.11
CA ASP A 321 -25.09 -12.49 7.00
C ASP A 321 -23.68 -12.66 6.46
N ARG A 322 -22.93 -11.55 6.41
CA ARG A 322 -21.53 -11.53 5.97
C ARG A 322 -20.69 -10.62 6.85
N ILE A 323 -19.43 -11.00 7.00
CA ILE A 323 -18.42 -10.17 7.66
C ILE A 323 -17.21 -10.04 6.74
N LEU A 324 -16.81 -8.80 6.46
CA LEU A 324 -15.51 -8.50 5.88
C LEU A 324 -14.56 -8.12 7.00
N LEU A 325 -13.47 -8.84 7.12
CA LEU A 325 -12.40 -8.57 8.06
C LEU A 325 -11.10 -8.28 7.30
N ASP A 326 -10.88 -6.99 7.00
CA ASP A 326 -9.63 -6.50 6.38
C ASP A 326 -8.61 -6.19 7.47
N VAL A 327 -7.83 -7.21 7.84
CA VAL A 327 -7.03 -7.17 9.07
C VAL A 327 -5.86 -6.19 9.00
N PRO A 328 -5.54 -5.51 10.12
CA PRO A 328 -4.25 -4.86 10.28
C PRO A 328 -3.11 -5.89 10.12
N CYS A 329 -2.17 -5.63 9.21
CA CYS A 329 -1.10 -6.54 8.86
C CYS A 329 0.22 -5.79 8.61
N SER A 330 1.28 -6.53 8.27
CA SER A 330 2.58 -5.95 7.90
C SER A 330 2.53 -5.10 6.63
N ALA A 331 1.51 -5.28 5.79
CA ALA A 331 1.30 -4.62 4.50
C ALA A 331 2.42 -4.88 3.47
N THR A 332 3.09 -6.03 3.56
CA THR A 332 4.24 -6.39 2.70
C THR A 332 3.87 -6.65 1.23
N GLY A 333 2.57 -6.76 0.90
CA GLY A 333 2.07 -6.89 -0.47
C GLY A 333 1.86 -5.55 -1.20
N VAL A 334 1.90 -4.41 -0.47
CA VAL A 334 1.65 -3.07 -1.04
C VAL A 334 2.86 -2.14 -0.96
N ILE A 335 4.05 -2.70 -0.74
CA ILE A 335 5.32 -1.95 -0.62
C ILE A 335 5.56 -1.03 -1.82
N ARG A 336 5.18 -1.43 -3.03
CA ARG A 336 5.35 -0.58 -4.22
C ARG A 336 4.59 0.75 -4.11
N ARG A 337 3.47 0.79 -3.34
CA ARG A 337 2.70 2.01 -3.05
C ARG A 337 3.21 2.74 -1.82
N HIS A 338 3.66 1.99 -0.83
CA HIS A 338 4.08 2.46 0.49
C HIS A 338 5.51 1.98 0.78
N PRO A 339 6.55 2.56 0.12
CA PRO A 339 7.93 2.10 0.26
C PRO A 339 8.50 2.30 1.68
N ASP A 340 7.90 3.18 2.48
CA ASP A 340 8.18 3.38 3.89
C ASP A 340 7.98 2.11 4.75
N ILE A 341 7.13 1.18 4.32
CA ILE A 341 6.92 -0.12 4.98
C ILE A 341 8.25 -0.84 5.19
N LYS A 342 9.17 -0.80 4.22
CA LYS A 342 10.49 -1.42 4.33
C LYS A 342 11.32 -0.88 5.50
N LEU A 343 11.13 0.38 5.85
CA LEU A 343 11.84 1.06 6.92
C LEU A 343 11.10 0.98 8.26
N LEU A 344 9.77 1.00 8.22
CA LEU A 344 8.93 1.06 9.42
C LEU A 344 8.71 -0.31 10.06
N ARG A 345 8.69 -1.40 9.27
CA ARG A 345 8.48 -2.75 9.81
C ARG A 345 9.76 -3.35 10.37
N ARG A 346 9.58 -4.11 11.45
CA ARG A 346 10.63 -4.86 12.15
C ARG A 346 10.26 -6.34 12.26
N PRO A 347 11.21 -7.28 12.38
CA PRO A 347 10.89 -8.71 12.57
C PRO A 347 9.98 -8.97 13.78
N GLY A 348 10.13 -8.18 14.83
CA GLY A 348 9.36 -8.30 16.07
C GLY A 348 7.87 -7.95 15.91
N ASP A 349 7.46 -7.25 14.85
CA ASP A 349 6.08 -6.81 14.63
C ASP A 349 5.18 -7.96 14.16
N LEU A 350 5.74 -9.00 13.53
CA LEU A 350 4.96 -10.08 12.92
C LEU A 350 4.14 -10.88 13.95
N LYS A 351 4.77 -11.27 15.07
CA LYS A 351 4.06 -12.04 16.12
C LYS A 351 2.88 -11.26 16.73
N PRO A 352 2.99 -9.96 17.07
CA PRO A 352 1.86 -9.13 17.45
C PRO A 352 0.74 -9.06 16.42
N PHE A 353 1.06 -8.89 15.12
CA PHE A 353 0.05 -8.90 14.06
C PHE A 353 -0.71 -10.22 14.01
N VAL A 354 -0.01 -11.34 13.94
CA VAL A 354 -0.62 -12.69 13.90
C VAL A 354 -1.54 -12.93 15.10
N ARG A 355 -1.12 -12.56 16.32
CA ARG A 355 -1.96 -12.69 17.52
C ARG A 355 -3.22 -11.84 17.43
N ARG A 356 -3.09 -10.59 16.97
CA ARG A 356 -4.22 -9.68 16.83
C ARG A 356 -5.21 -10.16 15.76
N GLN A 357 -4.72 -10.64 14.62
CA GLN A 357 -5.51 -11.18 13.53
C GLN A 357 -6.34 -12.40 13.97
N ARG A 358 -5.72 -13.33 14.70
CA ARG A 358 -6.44 -14.47 15.30
C ARG A 358 -7.50 -14.04 16.29
N ALA A 359 -7.15 -13.16 17.21
CA ALA A 359 -8.10 -12.64 18.21
C ALA A 359 -9.28 -11.91 17.56
N MET A 360 -9.07 -11.21 16.45
CA MET A 360 -10.15 -10.58 15.67
C MET A 360 -11.07 -11.61 15.04
N LEU A 361 -10.54 -12.68 14.44
CA LEU A 361 -11.35 -13.80 13.92
C LEU A 361 -12.19 -14.41 15.04
N GLU A 362 -11.58 -14.74 16.18
CA GLU A 362 -12.24 -15.33 17.35
C GLU A 362 -13.35 -14.42 17.90
N ALA A 363 -13.12 -13.11 17.95
CA ALA A 363 -14.09 -12.12 18.45
C ALA A 363 -15.29 -11.91 17.50
N LEU A 364 -15.05 -11.94 16.20
CA LEU A 364 -16.07 -11.63 15.19
C LEU A 364 -16.85 -12.87 14.72
N TRP A 365 -16.29 -14.07 14.84
CA TRP A 365 -16.95 -15.32 14.42
C TRP A 365 -18.32 -15.56 15.06
N PRO A 366 -18.53 -15.31 16.36
CA PRO A 366 -19.84 -15.45 16.98
C PRO A 366 -20.92 -14.53 16.40
N LEU A 367 -20.52 -13.41 15.80
CA LEU A 367 -21.43 -12.41 15.23
C LEU A 367 -21.99 -12.86 13.86
N LEU A 368 -21.40 -13.91 13.25
CA LEU A 368 -21.81 -14.43 11.96
C LEU A 368 -22.97 -15.41 12.13
N LYS A 369 -24.01 -15.33 11.28
CA LYS A 369 -25.09 -16.31 11.19
C LYS A 369 -24.56 -17.69 10.79
N ALA A 370 -25.27 -18.74 11.18
CA ALA A 370 -25.13 -20.05 10.55
C ALA A 370 -25.43 -19.93 9.04
N GLY A 371 -24.62 -20.56 8.19
CA GLY A 371 -24.66 -20.41 6.74
C GLY A 371 -24.10 -19.08 6.21
N GLY A 372 -23.59 -18.20 7.08
CA GLY A 372 -22.93 -16.95 6.71
C GLY A 372 -21.48 -17.13 6.28
N CYS A 373 -20.91 -16.09 5.69
CA CYS A 373 -19.51 -16.06 5.24
C CYS A 373 -18.75 -14.92 5.93
N LEU A 374 -17.60 -15.22 6.52
CA LEU A 374 -16.59 -14.26 6.96
C LEU A 374 -15.45 -14.26 5.95
N LEU A 375 -15.24 -13.16 5.26
CA LEU A 375 -14.10 -12.97 4.38
C LEU A 375 -12.96 -12.29 5.16
N TYR A 376 -11.91 -13.06 5.41
CA TYR A 376 -10.64 -12.55 5.93
C TYR A 376 -9.78 -12.06 4.78
N THR A 377 -9.25 -10.84 4.87
CA THR A 377 -8.31 -10.31 3.89
C THR A 377 -7.10 -9.65 4.54
N SER A 378 -5.95 -9.75 3.89
CA SER A 378 -4.75 -9.02 4.26
C SER A 378 -3.97 -8.57 3.02
N CYS A 379 -3.29 -7.43 3.11
CA CYS A 379 -2.33 -6.99 2.09
C CYS A 379 -0.89 -7.42 2.45
N SER A 380 -0.71 -8.54 3.13
CA SER A 380 0.58 -9.17 3.42
C SER A 380 0.86 -10.31 2.46
N VAL A 381 2.14 -10.51 2.10
CA VAL A 381 2.60 -11.71 1.38
C VAL A 381 3.16 -12.78 2.30
N LEU A 382 3.26 -12.51 3.60
CA LEU A 382 3.86 -13.43 4.57
C LEU A 382 2.84 -14.49 5.00
N LYS A 383 3.19 -15.77 4.82
CA LYS A 383 2.30 -16.91 5.12
C LYS A 383 1.88 -16.97 6.59
N ALA A 384 2.72 -16.46 7.49
CA ALA A 384 2.40 -16.40 8.92
C ALA A 384 1.14 -15.57 9.23
N GLU A 385 0.92 -14.46 8.50
CA GLU A 385 -0.24 -13.57 8.63
C GLU A 385 -1.46 -14.04 7.81
N ASN A 386 -1.28 -15.02 6.93
CA ASN A 386 -2.24 -15.49 5.94
C ASN A 386 -2.68 -16.93 6.25
N ALA A 387 -2.19 -17.90 5.46
CA ALA A 387 -2.52 -19.32 5.63
C ALA A 387 -2.21 -19.85 7.05
N GLY A 388 -1.20 -19.30 7.73
CA GLY A 388 -0.86 -19.64 9.11
C GLY A 388 -1.97 -19.27 10.10
N VAL A 389 -2.52 -18.06 9.98
CA VAL A 389 -3.65 -17.60 10.81
C VAL A 389 -4.90 -18.44 10.55
N ILE A 390 -5.25 -18.62 9.27
CA ILE A 390 -6.46 -19.33 8.87
C ILE A 390 -6.40 -20.81 9.26
N ARG A 391 -5.26 -21.48 9.04
CA ARG A 391 -5.07 -22.88 9.45
C ARG A 391 -5.26 -23.06 10.95
N ALA A 392 -4.70 -22.15 11.76
CA ALA A 392 -4.85 -22.20 13.20
C ALA A 392 -6.29 -21.93 13.66
N PHE A 393 -7.00 -21.03 12.97
CA PHE A 393 -8.40 -20.73 13.25
C PHE A 393 -9.31 -21.94 12.91
N LEU A 394 -9.17 -22.52 11.72
CA LEU A 394 -9.94 -23.69 11.28
C LEU A 394 -9.72 -24.89 12.21
N ALA A 395 -8.49 -25.11 12.67
CA ALA A 395 -8.19 -26.17 13.62
C ALA A 395 -8.86 -25.99 15.00
N ALA A 396 -9.11 -24.75 15.41
CA ALA A 396 -9.74 -24.40 16.69
C ALA A 396 -11.27 -24.23 16.59
N THR A 397 -11.84 -24.16 15.38
CA THR A 397 -13.25 -23.81 15.13
C THR A 397 -13.86 -24.86 14.19
N PRO A 398 -14.34 -26.00 14.71
CA PRO A 398 -14.81 -27.12 13.87
C PRO A 398 -15.99 -26.79 12.95
N GLU A 399 -16.81 -25.78 13.32
CA GLU A 399 -17.92 -25.30 12.50
C GLU A 399 -17.51 -24.35 11.38
N ALA A 400 -16.21 -24.00 11.26
CA ALA A 400 -15.70 -23.18 10.17
C ALA A 400 -15.17 -24.06 9.04
N GLY A 401 -15.57 -23.74 7.80
CA GLY A 401 -15.06 -24.33 6.58
C GLY A 401 -14.35 -23.30 5.71
N ASP A 402 -13.33 -23.73 4.93
CA ASP A 402 -12.71 -22.88 3.91
C ASP A 402 -13.44 -23.04 2.56
N GLY A 403 -14.30 -22.07 2.24
CA GLY A 403 -15.03 -21.97 0.97
C GLY A 403 -14.28 -21.21 -0.12
N THR A 404 -13.04 -20.76 0.11
CA THR A 404 -12.33 -19.84 -0.80
C THR A 404 -12.20 -20.37 -2.21
N ARG A 405 -11.85 -21.66 -2.39
CA ARG A 405 -11.70 -22.27 -3.73
C ARG A 405 -13.01 -22.31 -4.50
N ALA A 406 -14.12 -22.55 -3.81
CA ALA A 406 -15.45 -22.55 -4.42
C ALA A 406 -15.90 -21.13 -4.78
N ALA A 407 -15.51 -20.12 -4.01
CA ALA A 407 -15.81 -18.72 -4.27
C ALA A 407 -14.93 -18.11 -5.40
N ALA A 408 -13.68 -18.56 -5.52
CA ALA A 408 -12.69 -18.06 -6.48
C ALA A 408 -12.76 -18.74 -7.86
N VAL A 409 -13.96 -19.05 -8.34
CA VAL A 409 -14.17 -19.69 -9.65
C VAL A 409 -13.59 -18.82 -10.78
N GLY A 410 -12.79 -19.44 -11.65
CA GLY A 410 -12.15 -18.73 -12.78
C GLY A 410 -10.88 -17.98 -12.43
N TRP A 411 -10.45 -17.97 -11.17
CA TRP A 411 -9.17 -17.40 -10.80
C TRP A 411 -8.01 -18.35 -11.16
N PRO A 412 -6.81 -17.80 -11.47
CA PRO A 412 -5.61 -18.60 -11.57
C PRO A 412 -5.36 -19.38 -10.27
N PRO A 413 -4.71 -20.55 -10.34
CA PRO A 413 -4.37 -21.32 -9.13
C PRO A 413 -3.59 -20.47 -8.13
N SER A 414 -3.89 -20.66 -6.84
CA SER A 414 -3.13 -20.01 -5.78
C SER A 414 -1.65 -20.42 -5.84
N PRO A 415 -0.71 -19.49 -5.68
CA PRO A 415 0.71 -19.80 -5.52
C PRO A 415 1.02 -20.68 -4.30
N ASP A 416 0.10 -20.78 -3.34
CA ASP A 416 0.14 -21.66 -2.17
C ASP A 416 -1.02 -22.71 -2.26
N PRO A 417 -0.89 -23.74 -3.11
CA PRO A 417 -1.99 -24.65 -3.40
C PRO A 417 -2.38 -25.56 -2.22
N GLU A 418 -1.48 -25.76 -1.26
CA GLU A 418 -1.70 -26.57 -0.06
C GLU A 418 -2.21 -25.75 1.14
N GLY A 419 -2.10 -24.42 1.06
CA GLY A 419 -2.59 -23.50 2.08
C GLY A 419 -4.09 -23.28 1.99
N PRO A 420 -4.78 -22.99 3.11
CA PRO A 420 -6.14 -22.45 3.06
C PRO A 420 -6.12 -21.05 2.44
N GLY A 421 -7.27 -20.67 1.87
CA GLY A 421 -7.39 -19.36 1.23
C GLY A 421 -6.75 -19.27 -0.15
N HIS A 422 -6.59 -18.04 -0.65
CA HIS A 422 -5.99 -17.72 -1.94
C HIS A 422 -5.03 -16.54 -1.82
N VAL A 423 -3.84 -16.67 -2.40
CA VAL A 423 -2.82 -15.61 -2.45
C VAL A 423 -2.74 -15.03 -3.85
N ARG A 424 -2.57 -13.72 -3.93
CA ARG A 424 -2.04 -13.03 -5.11
C ARG A 424 -0.71 -12.40 -4.75
N LEU A 425 0.31 -12.69 -5.53
CA LEU A 425 1.63 -12.09 -5.31
C LEU A 425 1.71 -10.71 -6.00
N PRO A 426 2.51 -9.78 -5.46
CA PRO A 426 2.70 -8.46 -6.07
C PRO A 426 3.16 -8.57 -7.52
N GLY A 427 2.54 -7.78 -8.41
CA GLY A 427 2.86 -7.75 -9.83
C GLY A 427 2.09 -8.75 -10.69
N GLU A 428 1.42 -9.75 -10.12
CA GLU A 428 0.53 -10.62 -10.89
C GLU A 428 -0.65 -9.80 -11.44
N ALA A 429 -0.78 -9.76 -12.78
CA ALA A 429 -1.74 -8.92 -13.50
C ALA A 429 -1.67 -7.42 -13.09
N ASP A 430 -0.48 -6.91 -12.80
CA ASP A 430 -0.25 -5.55 -12.30
C ASP A 430 -1.00 -5.20 -11.00
N MET A 431 -1.45 -6.20 -10.23
CA MET A 431 -2.13 -6.01 -8.96
C MET A 431 -1.14 -5.97 -7.79
N ASP A 432 -1.61 -5.46 -6.64
CA ASP A 432 -0.90 -5.56 -5.36
C ASP A 432 -0.94 -6.99 -4.82
N GLY A 433 -0.03 -7.29 -3.88
CA GLY A 433 -0.08 -8.54 -3.15
C GLY A 433 -1.23 -8.56 -2.15
N PHE A 434 -2.01 -9.63 -2.17
CA PHE A 434 -3.20 -9.76 -1.33
C PHE A 434 -3.47 -11.22 -0.96
N TYR A 435 -4.13 -11.42 0.17
CA TYR A 435 -4.60 -12.72 0.63
C TYR A 435 -6.09 -12.66 0.95
N TYR A 436 -6.81 -13.75 0.65
CA TYR A 436 -8.23 -13.89 0.88
C TYR A 436 -8.52 -15.27 1.48
N ALA A 437 -9.39 -15.32 2.48
CA ALA A 437 -9.97 -16.58 2.96
C ALA A 437 -11.46 -16.38 3.25
N CYS A 438 -12.29 -17.07 2.49
CA CYS A 438 -13.75 -17.11 2.68
C CYS A 438 -14.08 -18.23 3.67
N LEU A 439 -14.42 -17.87 4.90
CA LEU A 439 -14.75 -18.80 5.97
C LEU A 439 -16.26 -18.94 6.08
N GLU A 440 -16.78 -20.13 5.83
CA GLU A 440 -18.20 -20.45 5.89
C GLU A 440 -18.55 -21.07 7.23
N LYS A 441 -19.59 -20.55 7.90
CA LYS A 441 -20.08 -21.08 9.16
C LYS A 441 -21.12 -22.17 8.89
N GLN A 442 -20.76 -23.40 9.23
CA GLN A 442 -21.69 -24.51 9.12
C GLN A 442 -22.88 -24.31 10.07
N GLY A 443 -24.08 -24.73 9.62
CA GLY A 443 -25.31 -24.63 10.38
C GLY A 443 -25.50 -25.77 11.37
#